data_9a5592cc885876a234dd3d6edec43f72
#
_entry.id   9a5592cc885876a234dd3d6edec43f72
#
_cell.length_a   1.000
_cell.length_b   1.000
_cell.length_c   1.000
_cell.angle_alpha   90.00
_cell.angle_beta   90.00
_cell.angle_gamma   90.00
#
_symmetry.space_group_name_H-M   'P 1'
#
loop_
_entity.id
_entity.type
_entity.pdbx_description
1 polymer ?
#
loop_
_entity_poly.entity_id
_entity_poly.type
_entity_poly.pdbx_seq_one_letter_code
_entity_poly.pdbx_strand_id
1 'polypeptide(L)'
;MTTVDCLEYLILLTQKQDYIKYQLCLEERDIEIYFSGAKGFHIIIDHRILGFEPSRTLNKDLKAIALYFKASTFTKCIDTGIYDYRRLFRVPNTINTKTGLYKVPIMFKDLINMSYEDLLKYASRPHTFMKKPKIYNKKVHDAFYELLHRLSEREKRTVNTSIARQYVSNKKLLPCVEYLLQNGADEGQRNNCTIALASALFQIGHSKEEVTEILEVWNKTKNDIPISDKELYTTINSAYNNSRNDMYYGCSAFRDLGLCVKGCPINK
;
A
#
# COMPACT_ATOMS: atom_id res chain seq x y z
N MET A 1 -3.97 -3.29 -14.16
CA MET A 1 -5.26 -3.35 -13.45
C MET A 1 -6.12 -2.19 -13.92
N THR A 2 -7.29 -2.46 -14.44
CA THR A 2 -8.20 -1.46 -14.99
C THR A 2 -9.10 -0.89 -13.87
N THR A 3 -9.79 0.23 -14.14
CA THR A 3 -10.78 0.79 -13.21
C THR A 3 -11.96 -0.16 -13.03
N VAL A 4 -12.26 -0.96 -14.06
CA VAL A 4 -13.27 -2.02 -14.01
C VAL A 4 -12.89 -3.09 -13.01
N ASP A 5 -11.64 -3.57 -13.02
CA ASP A 5 -11.15 -4.55 -12.04
C ASP A 5 -11.27 -4.04 -10.59
N CYS A 6 -11.01 -2.73 -10.38
CA CYS A 6 -11.17 -2.08 -9.08
C CYS A 6 -12.64 -1.97 -8.66
N LEU A 7 -13.54 -1.70 -9.60
CA LEU A 7 -14.98 -1.63 -9.36
C LEU A 7 -15.54 -3.01 -9.02
N GLU A 8 -15.24 -4.02 -9.83
CA GLU A 8 -15.62 -5.41 -9.58
C GLU A 8 -15.08 -5.90 -8.23
N TYR A 9 -13.85 -5.53 -7.91
CA TYR A 9 -13.26 -5.88 -6.63
C TYR A 9 -13.94 -5.15 -5.45
N LEU A 10 -14.29 -3.88 -5.60
CA LEU A 10 -15.09 -3.16 -4.61
C LEU A 10 -16.45 -3.82 -4.41
N ILE A 11 -17.11 -4.24 -5.50
CA ILE A 11 -18.36 -5.00 -5.46
C ILE A 11 -18.15 -6.34 -4.74
N LEU A 12 -17.07 -7.05 -5.03
CA LEU A 12 -16.70 -8.29 -4.33
C LEU A 12 -16.39 -8.06 -2.84
N LEU A 13 -15.70 -6.97 -2.50
CA LEU A 13 -15.51 -6.56 -1.10
C LEU A 13 -16.82 -6.23 -0.42
N THR A 14 -17.77 -5.67 -1.16
CA THR A 14 -19.10 -5.36 -0.63
C THR A 14 -19.96 -6.62 -0.48
N GLN A 15 -19.80 -7.60 -1.35
CA GLN A 15 -20.48 -8.92 -1.26
C GLN A 15 -19.83 -9.83 -0.21
N LYS A 16 -18.49 -9.72 0.00
CA LYS A 16 -17.78 -10.31 1.15
C LYS A 16 -17.80 -9.38 2.38
N GLN A 17 -18.81 -8.53 2.48
CA GLN A 17 -19.00 -7.56 3.58
C GLN A 17 -18.80 -8.15 4.97
N ASP A 18 -19.10 -9.43 5.13
CA ASP A 18 -19.06 -10.09 6.41
C ASP A 18 -17.65 -10.13 7.02
N TYR A 19 -16.58 -10.19 6.21
CA TYR A 19 -15.24 -10.32 6.77
C TYR A 19 -14.69 -9.00 7.34
N ILE A 20 -14.74 -7.88 6.61
CA ILE A 20 -14.23 -6.59 7.09
C ILE A 20 -15.19 -5.97 8.11
N LYS A 21 -16.49 -6.03 7.84
CA LYS A 21 -17.53 -5.59 8.78
C LYS A 21 -17.50 -6.43 10.06
N TYR A 22 -17.43 -7.75 9.94
CA TYR A 22 -17.42 -8.64 11.09
C TYR A 22 -16.16 -8.48 11.92
N GLN A 23 -14.98 -8.39 11.28
CA GLN A 23 -13.71 -8.23 11.99
C GLN A 23 -13.53 -6.86 12.62
N LEU A 24 -14.09 -5.80 12.02
CA LEU A 24 -13.93 -4.43 12.49
C LEU A 24 -15.21 -3.84 13.08
N CYS A 25 -16.30 -4.60 13.11
CA CYS A 25 -17.60 -4.12 13.60
C CYS A 25 -18.10 -2.84 12.91
N LEU A 26 -17.65 -2.58 11.66
CA LEU A 26 -18.04 -1.41 10.88
C LEU A 26 -19.42 -1.60 10.26
N GLU A 27 -20.21 -0.54 10.26
CA GLU A 27 -21.47 -0.45 9.53
C GLU A 27 -21.28 0.38 8.24
N GLU A 28 -22.22 0.27 7.30
CA GLU A 28 -22.18 1.06 6.05
C GLU A 28 -22.10 2.57 6.31
N ARG A 29 -22.74 3.06 7.37
CA ARG A 29 -22.70 4.47 7.78
C ARG A 29 -21.32 4.95 8.24
N ASP A 30 -20.43 4.03 8.61
CA ASP A 30 -19.09 4.32 9.12
C ASP A 30 -18.07 4.49 7.99
N ILE A 31 -18.44 4.12 6.77
CA ILE A 31 -17.57 4.08 5.61
C ILE A 31 -18.04 5.14 4.59
N GLU A 32 -17.12 5.92 4.08
CA GLU A 32 -17.34 6.81 2.95
C GLU A 32 -16.56 6.29 1.74
N ILE A 33 -17.22 6.25 0.58
CA ILE A 33 -16.62 5.82 -0.68
C ILE A 33 -16.62 6.98 -1.66
N TYR A 34 -15.46 7.21 -2.28
CA TYR A 34 -15.31 8.22 -3.32
C TYR A 34 -14.65 7.60 -4.55
N PHE A 35 -15.18 7.85 -5.73
CA PHE A 35 -14.40 7.67 -6.94
C PHE A 35 -13.35 8.78 -7.05
N SER A 36 -12.12 8.42 -7.39
CA SER A 36 -10.99 9.35 -7.39
C SER A 36 -11.00 10.37 -8.55
N GLY A 37 -11.90 10.20 -9.51
CA GLY A 37 -11.90 10.94 -10.77
C GLY A 37 -10.84 10.43 -11.77
N ALA A 38 -10.23 9.25 -11.54
CA ALA A 38 -9.27 8.63 -12.46
C ALA A 38 -9.46 7.12 -12.51
N LYS A 39 -8.66 6.36 -11.76
CA LYS A 39 -8.59 4.89 -11.88
C LYS A 39 -9.16 4.12 -10.70
N GLY A 40 -9.33 4.76 -9.54
CA GLY A 40 -9.59 4.01 -8.32
C GLY A 40 -10.56 4.70 -7.39
N PHE A 41 -10.74 4.07 -6.25
CA PHE A 41 -11.66 4.52 -5.21
C PHE A 41 -10.91 4.84 -3.92
N HIS A 42 -11.43 5.80 -3.17
CA HIS A 42 -10.99 6.06 -1.81
C HIS A 42 -12.06 5.60 -0.85
N ILE A 43 -11.70 4.67 0.02
CA ILE A 43 -12.51 4.21 1.13
C ILE A 43 -12.01 4.94 2.37
N ILE A 44 -12.88 5.68 3.03
CA ILE A 44 -12.52 6.51 4.18
C ILE A 44 -13.32 6.05 5.39
N ILE A 45 -12.60 5.76 6.46
CA ILE A 45 -13.17 5.54 7.79
C ILE A 45 -12.71 6.71 8.65
N ASP A 46 -13.66 7.48 9.19
CA ASP A 46 -13.34 8.68 9.94
C ASP A 46 -12.67 8.31 11.28
N HIS A 47 -11.58 9.00 11.60
CA HIS A 47 -10.82 8.76 12.85
C HIS A 47 -11.68 8.92 14.12
N ARG A 48 -12.72 9.73 14.07
CA ARG A 48 -13.64 9.94 15.20
C ARG A 48 -14.44 8.67 15.54
N ILE A 49 -14.72 7.83 14.54
CA ILE A 49 -15.38 6.52 14.76
C ILE A 49 -14.43 5.58 15.49
N LEU A 50 -13.15 5.63 15.11
CA LEU A 50 -12.09 4.77 15.64
C LEU A 50 -11.58 5.24 17.01
N GLY A 51 -11.72 6.53 17.33
CA GLY A 51 -11.20 7.13 18.57
C GLY A 51 -9.68 7.05 18.67
N PHE A 52 -8.97 7.15 17.54
CA PHE A 52 -7.52 7.15 17.55
C PHE A 52 -6.97 8.45 18.15
N GLU A 53 -6.02 8.29 19.07
CA GLU A 53 -5.22 9.38 19.56
C GLU A 53 -4.09 9.71 18.57
N PRO A 54 -3.72 11.00 18.43
CA PRO A 54 -2.59 11.40 17.62
C PRO A 54 -1.29 10.71 18.06
N SER A 55 -0.61 10.05 17.11
CA SER A 55 0.64 9.32 17.38
C SER A 55 1.62 9.53 16.23
N ARG A 56 2.91 9.52 16.53
CA ARG A 56 3.99 9.57 15.52
C ARG A 56 4.08 8.29 14.69
N THR A 57 3.46 7.20 15.13
CA THR A 57 3.47 5.89 14.47
C THR A 57 2.13 5.57 13.80
N LEU A 58 1.12 6.42 13.92
CA LEU A 58 -0.24 6.16 13.45
C LEU A 58 -0.29 5.76 11.96
N ASN A 59 0.53 6.39 11.13
CA ASN A 59 0.62 6.03 9.72
C ASN A 59 1.14 4.61 9.50
N LYS A 60 2.06 4.13 10.34
CA LYS A 60 2.58 2.75 10.29
C LYS A 60 1.52 1.77 10.78
N ASP A 61 0.81 2.11 11.84
CA ASP A 61 -0.24 1.29 12.43
C ASP A 61 -1.39 1.09 11.41
N LEU A 62 -1.83 2.17 10.76
CA LEU A 62 -2.84 2.12 9.71
C LEU A 62 -2.35 1.35 8.47
N LYS A 63 -1.06 1.49 8.10
CA LYS A 63 -0.46 0.71 7.03
C LYS A 63 -0.44 -0.78 7.33
N ALA A 64 -0.12 -1.18 8.58
CA ALA A 64 -0.13 -2.57 9.01
C ALA A 64 -1.53 -3.20 8.86
N ILE A 65 -2.58 -2.45 9.21
CA ILE A 65 -3.98 -2.86 9.00
C ILE A 65 -4.29 -3.03 7.50
N ALA A 66 -3.88 -2.06 6.67
CA ALA A 66 -4.11 -2.14 5.22
C ALA A 66 -3.38 -3.33 4.58
N LEU A 67 -2.15 -3.62 5.00
CA LEU A 67 -1.40 -4.81 4.57
C LEU A 67 -2.07 -6.10 5.02
N TYR A 68 -2.62 -6.13 6.23
CA TYR A 68 -3.39 -7.27 6.71
C TYR A 68 -4.62 -7.54 5.83
N PHE A 69 -5.38 -6.50 5.48
CA PHE A 69 -6.52 -6.65 4.56
C PHE A 69 -6.09 -7.05 3.16
N LYS A 70 -5.02 -6.45 2.63
CA LYS A 70 -4.46 -6.82 1.33
C LYS A 70 -4.11 -8.30 1.28
N ALA A 71 -3.46 -8.82 2.31
CA ALA A 71 -3.09 -10.23 2.41
C ALA A 71 -4.31 -11.15 2.61
N SER A 72 -5.29 -10.73 3.42
CA SER A 72 -6.47 -11.54 3.74
C SER A 72 -7.46 -11.64 2.59
N THR A 73 -7.48 -10.65 1.70
CA THR A 73 -8.38 -10.61 0.54
C THR A 73 -7.72 -11.06 -0.75
N PHE A 74 -6.41 -11.40 -0.70
CA PHE A 74 -5.62 -11.80 -1.86
C PHE A 74 -5.67 -10.80 -3.02
N THR A 75 -5.75 -9.49 -2.71
CA THR A 75 -5.90 -8.46 -3.72
C THR A 75 -4.64 -7.62 -3.89
N LYS A 76 -4.39 -7.23 -5.14
CA LYS A 76 -3.41 -6.19 -5.48
C LYS A 76 -4.01 -4.77 -5.48
N CYS A 77 -5.33 -4.63 -5.30
CA CYS A 77 -6.05 -3.37 -5.46
C CYS A 77 -5.83 -2.35 -4.32
N ILE A 78 -5.34 -2.79 -3.15
CA ILE A 78 -5.10 -1.86 -2.03
C ILE A 78 -3.73 -1.19 -2.20
N ASP A 79 -3.74 0.12 -2.45
CA ASP A 79 -2.54 0.96 -2.45
C ASP A 79 -2.11 1.26 -1.01
N THR A 80 -1.07 0.58 -0.55
CA THR A 80 -0.49 0.81 0.79
C THR A 80 0.51 1.97 0.83
N GLY A 81 0.85 2.57 -0.31
CA GLY A 81 1.70 3.76 -0.42
C GLY A 81 1.02 5.04 0.08
N ILE A 82 -0.31 5.02 0.28
CA ILE A 82 -1.06 6.18 0.76
C ILE A 82 -0.78 6.52 2.23
N TYR A 83 -0.23 5.61 3.01
CA TYR A 83 0.03 5.78 4.45
C TYR A 83 1.35 6.51 4.75
N ASP A 84 1.82 7.34 3.82
CA ASP A 84 2.90 8.29 4.05
C ASP A 84 2.29 9.60 4.63
N TYR A 85 2.89 10.13 5.70
CA TYR A 85 2.45 11.37 6.34
C TYR A 85 2.56 12.62 5.44
N ARG A 86 3.28 12.53 4.32
CA ARG A 86 3.40 13.58 3.30
C ARG A 86 2.40 13.43 2.15
N ARG A 87 1.55 12.41 2.18
CA ARG A 87 0.65 12.12 1.07
C ARG A 87 -0.45 13.16 0.98
N LEU A 88 -0.57 13.77 -0.20
CA LEU A 88 -1.67 14.67 -0.50
C LEU A 88 -2.91 13.88 -0.93
N PHE A 89 -4.03 14.21 -0.35
CA PHE A 89 -5.33 13.66 -0.70
C PHE A 89 -6.16 14.70 -1.44
N ARG A 90 -6.71 14.29 -2.58
CA ARG A 90 -7.63 15.16 -3.33
C ARG A 90 -8.91 15.39 -2.54
N VAL A 91 -9.32 16.65 -2.43
CA VAL A 91 -10.58 17.04 -1.79
C VAL A 91 -11.78 16.57 -2.64
N PRO A 92 -12.88 16.10 -2.05
CA PRO A 92 -14.12 15.80 -2.78
C PRO A 92 -14.60 17.00 -3.60
N ASN A 93 -15.24 16.70 -4.73
CA ASN A 93 -15.74 17.71 -5.68
C ASN A 93 -14.68 18.60 -6.34
N THR A 94 -13.42 18.16 -6.35
CA THR A 94 -12.37 18.80 -7.16
C THR A 94 -12.07 17.97 -8.40
N ILE A 95 -11.71 18.66 -9.49
CA ILE A 95 -11.40 18.09 -10.80
C ILE A 95 -10.03 17.38 -10.77
N ASN A 96 -9.98 16.22 -11.39
CA ASN A 96 -8.74 15.60 -11.80
C ASN A 96 -8.29 16.20 -13.14
N THR A 97 -7.21 16.96 -13.14
CA THR A 97 -6.72 17.68 -14.32
C THR A 97 -6.30 16.77 -15.48
N LYS A 98 -6.03 15.47 -15.21
CA LYS A 98 -5.66 14.52 -16.27
C LYS A 98 -6.88 13.92 -16.99
N THR A 99 -8.01 13.80 -16.30
CA THR A 99 -9.21 13.11 -16.83
C THR A 99 -10.37 14.05 -17.06
N GLY A 100 -10.37 15.24 -16.46
CA GLY A 100 -11.51 16.16 -16.44
C GLY A 100 -12.65 15.73 -15.52
N LEU A 101 -12.52 14.62 -14.81
CA LEU A 101 -13.54 14.08 -13.93
C LEU A 101 -13.37 14.57 -12.49
N TYR A 102 -14.47 14.63 -11.77
CA TYR A 102 -14.48 15.02 -10.37
C TYR A 102 -14.23 13.84 -9.43
N LYS A 103 -13.60 14.11 -8.28
CA LYS A 103 -13.66 13.17 -7.16
C LYS A 103 -15.04 13.26 -6.55
N VAL A 104 -15.88 12.24 -6.72
CA VAL A 104 -17.27 12.24 -6.30
C VAL A 104 -17.58 11.20 -5.24
N PRO A 105 -18.46 11.51 -4.28
CA PRO A 105 -18.98 10.51 -3.35
C PRO A 105 -19.87 9.52 -4.06
N ILE A 106 -19.82 8.26 -3.65
CA ILE A 106 -20.70 7.21 -4.15
C ILE A 106 -21.35 6.51 -2.97
N MET A 107 -22.67 6.34 -3.01
CA MET A 107 -23.37 5.57 -2.00
C MET A 107 -23.15 4.07 -2.29
N PHE A 108 -23.07 3.31 -1.23
CA PHE A 108 -22.84 1.87 -1.30
C PHE A 108 -23.82 1.14 -2.23
N LYS A 109 -25.11 1.44 -2.09
CA LYS A 109 -26.16 0.88 -2.95
C LYS A 109 -26.00 1.21 -4.44
N ASP A 110 -25.46 2.40 -4.74
CA ASP A 110 -25.27 2.85 -6.12
C ASP A 110 -24.04 2.18 -6.73
N LEU A 111 -23.00 1.94 -5.93
CA LEU A 111 -21.79 1.24 -6.36
C LEU A 111 -22.07 -0.17 -6.91
N ILE A 112 -23.02 -0.89 -6.31
CA ILE A 112 -23.36 -2.26 -6.71
C ILE A 112 -24.12 -2.29 -8.05
N ASN A 113 -24.89 -1.25 -8.35
CA ASN A 113 -25.78 -1.19 -9.49
C ASN A 113 -25.26 -0.33 -10.65
N MET A 114 -24.15 0.38 -10.46
CA MET A 114 -23.62 1.35 -11.42
C MET A 114 -22.62 0.68 -12.36
N SER A 115 -22.85 0.81 -13.66
CA SER A 115 -21.83 0.44 -14.66
C SER A 115 -20.65 1.41 -14.61
N TYR A 116 -19.52 1.01 -15.23
CA TYR A 116 -18.37 1.90 -15.34
C TYR A 116 -18.69 3.16 -16.16
N GLU A 117 -19.48 3.04 -17.19
CA GLU A 117 -19.91 4.16 -18.03
C GLU A 117 -20.79 5.14 -17.24
N ASP A 118 -21.72 4.62 -16.44
CA ASP A 118 -22.55 5.44 -15.56
C ASP A 118 -21.70 6.15 -14.51
N LEU A 119 -20.68 5.50 -13.98
CA LEU A 119 -19.72 6.09 -13.03
C LEU A 119 -18.99 7.28 -13.67
N LEU A 120 -18.50 7.15 -14.91
CA LEU A 120 -17.84 8.24 -15.63
C LEU A 120 -18.79 9.41 -15.86
N LYS A 121 -20.02 9.12 -16.29
CA LYS A 121 -21.08 10.12 -16.47
C LYS A 121 -21.45 10.80 -15.16
N TYR A 122 -21.54 10.04 -14.07
CA TYR A 122 -21.78 10.57 -12.74
C TYR A 122 -20.62 11.49 -12.30
N ALA A 123 -19.38 11.11 -12.53
CA ALA A 123 -18.20 11.88 -12.17
C ALA A 123 -17.92 13.11 -13.07
N SER A 124 -18.70 13.34 -14.13
CA SER A 124 -18.54 14.51 -15.00
C SER A 124 -18.91 15.83 -14.34
N ARG A 125 -19.59 15.79 -13.20
CA ARG A 125 -20.02 16.96 -12.43
C ARG A 125 -19.84 16.73 -10.92
N PRO A 126 -19.77 17.80 -10.09
CA PRO A 126 -19.70 17.66 -8.65
C PRO A 126 -21.03 17.15 -8.07
N HIS A 127 -20.94 16.41 -6.97
CA HIS A 127 -22.11 15.88 -6.25
C HIS A 127 -22.00 16.18 -4.77
N THR A 128 -23.06 16.79 -4.21
CA THR A 128 -23.19 16.97 -2.77
C THR A 128 -23.89 15.77 -2.15
N PHE A 129 -23.39 15.32 -1.01
CA PHE A 129 -24.14 14.41 -0.16
C PHE A 129 -24.04 14.87 1.29
N MET A 130 -25.08 14.62 2.07
CA MET A 130 -25.09 14.96 3.48
C MET A 130 -24.10 14.06 4.23
N LYS A 131 -23.07 14.67 4.81
CA LYS A 131 -22.21 13.98 5.76
C LYS A 131 -23.01 13.66 7.01
N LYS A 132 -23.15 12.38 7.31
CA LYS A 132 -23.71 11.95 8.59
C LYS A 132 -22.73 12.27 9.71
N PRO A 133 -23.24 12.65 10.92
CA PRO A 133 -22.38 12.84 12.08
C PRO A 133 -21.57 11.58 12.34
N LYS A 134 -20.27 11.73 12.56
CA LYS A 134 -19.37 10.61 12.89
C LYS A 134 -19.27 10.56 14.41
N ILE A 135 -19.79 9.50 14.99
CA ILE A 135 -19.85 9.29 16.43
C ILE A 135 -18.87 8.16 16.76
N TYR A 136 -18.11 8.34 17.84
CA TYR A 136 -17.26 7.29 18.38
C TYR A 136 -18.04 5.98 18.57
N ASN A 137 -17.45 4.89 18.09
CA ASN A 137 -18.04 3.56 18.20
C ASN A 137 -17.06 2.64 18.96
N LYS A 138 -17.37 2.37 20.23
CA LYS A 138 -16.51 1.57 21.09
C LYS A 138 -16.22 0.18 20.51
N LYS A 139 -17.18 -0.47 19.87
CA LYS A 139 -16.98 -1.80 19.27
C LYS A 139 -15.96 -1.76 18.13
N VAL A 140 -16.05 -0.74 17.28
CA VAL A 140 -15.11 -0.51 16.18
C VAL A 140 -13.72 -0.19 16.74
N HIS A 141 -13.65 0.68 17.73
CA HIS A 141 -12.40 1.01 18.41
C HIS A 141 -11.70 -0.22 18.98
N ASP A 142 -12.43 -1.01 19.78
CA ASP A 142 -11.88 -2.21 20.43
C ASP A 142 -11.40 -3.23 19.38
N ALA A 143 -12.16 -3.44 18.31
CA ALA A 143 -11.80 -4.36 17.23
C ALA A 143 -10.52 -3.91 16.47
N PHE A 144 -10.37 -2.59 16.23
CA PHE A 144 -9.16 -2.03 15.61
C PHE A 144 -7.94 -2.17 16.51
N TYR A 145 -8.06 -1.86 17.79
CA TYR A 145 -6.95 -1.98 18.73
C TYR A 145 -6.55 -3.43 18.98
N GLU A 146 -7.51 -4.35 19.04
CA GLU A 146 -7.22 -5.78 19.11
C GLU A 146 -6.48 -6.27 17.86
N LEU A 147 -6.90 -5.83 16.67
CA LEU A 147 -6.21 -6.14 15.44
C LEU A 147 -4.77 -5.57 15.44
N LEU A 148 -4.59 -4.30 15.83
CA LEU A 148 -3.27 -3.68 15.95
C LEU A 148 -2.37 -4.42 16.94
N HIS A 149 -2.90 -4.80 18.10
CA HIS A 149 -2.16 -5.58 19.08
C HIS A 149 -1.70 -6.92 18.50
N ARG A 150 -2.61 -7.66 17.85
CA ARG A 150 -2.25 -8.92 17.18
C ARG A 150 -1.18 -8.74 16.09
N LEU A 151 -1.23 -7.65 15.34
CA LEU A 151 -0.23 -7.35 14.31
C LEU A 151 1.12 -6.98 14.93
N SER A 152 1.12 -6.16 15.99
CA SER A 152 2.35 -5.77 16.71
C SER A 152 3.06 -6.96 17.35
N GLU A 153 2.32 -7.91 17.92
CA GLU A 153 2.89 -9.15 18.46
C GLU A 153 3.54 -10.03 17.37
N ARG A 154 2.98 -10.01 16.15
CA ARG A 154 3.63 -10.67 15.00
C ARG A 154 4.91 -9.97 14.56
N GLU A 155 4.97 -8.65 14.68
CA GLU A 155 6.17 -7.86 14.34
C GLU A 155 7.29 -7.99 15.35
N LYS A 156 6.98 -8.27 16.62
CA LYS A 156 7.98 -8.54 17.68
C LYS A 156 8.74 -9.86 17.47
N ARG A 157 8.42 -10.65 16.44
CA ARG A 157 9.24 -11.78 16.05
C ARG A 157 10.63 -11.27 15.74
N THR A 158 11.56 -11.68 16.58
CA THR A 158 12.96 -11.26 16.53
C THR A 158 13.55 -11.63 15.17
N VAL A 159 13.93 -10.61 14.40
CA VAL A 159 14.71 -10.81 13.19
C VAL A 159 16.02 -11.47 13.58
N ASN A 160 16.32 -12.63 13.05
CA ASN A 160 17.60 -13.29 13.32
C ASN A 160 18.71 -12.56 12.57
N THR A 161 19.27 -11.53 13.22
CA THR A 161 20.31 -10.67 12.65
C THR A 161 21.59 -11.42 12.29
N SER A 162 21.89 -12.53 12.99
CA SER A 162 23.05 -13.35 12.69
C SER A 162 22.92 -14.06 11.33
N ILE A 163 21.74 -14.60 11.03
CA ILE A 163 21.46 -15.22 9.72
C ILE A 163 21.44 -14.15 8.62
N ALA A 164 20.85 -12.98 8.87
CA ALA A 164 20.86 -11.88 7.89
C ALA A 164 22.30 -11.44 7.53
N ARG A 165 23.18 -11.30 8.52
CA ARG A 165 24.60 -11.01 8.30
C ARG A 165 25.30 -12.11 7.49
N GLN A 166 24.96 -13.37 7.71
CA GLN A 166 25.52 -14.50 6.98
C GLN A 166 25.13 -14.49 5.49
N TYR A 167 23.90 -14.06 5.15
CA TYR A 167 23.49 -13.87 3.76
C TYR A 167 24.36 -12.78 3.10
N VAL A 168 24.51 -11.63 3.73
CA VAL A 168 25.32 -10.52 3.22
C VAL A 168 26.79 -10.92 3.08
N SER A 169 27.39 -11.54 4.09
CA SER A 169 28.81 -11.98 4.04
C SER A 169 29.07 -13.02 2.94
N ASN A 170 28.08 -13.85 2.62
CA ASN A 170 28.17 -14.83 1.53
C ASN A 170 27.72 -14.27 0.17
N LYS A 171 27.50 -12.94 0.08
CA LYS A 171 27.00 -12.26 -1.14
C LYS A 171 25.69 -12.86 -1.67
N LYS A 172 24.83 -13.35 -0.78
CA LYS A 172 23.53 -13.91 -1.13
C LYS A 172 22.41 -12.88 -0.91
N LEU A 173 21.48 -12.87 -1.84
CA LEU A 173 20.28 -12.08 -1.69
C LEU A 173 19.36 -12.66 -0.62
N LEU A 174 18.66 -11.79 0.09
CA LEU A 174 17.60 -12.22 1.00
C LEU A 174 16.41 -12.76 0.20
N PRO A 175 15.66 -13.75 0.71
CA PRO A 175 14.51 -14.32 0.00
C PRO A 175 13.47 -13.32 -0.46
N CYS A 176 13.23 -12.25 0.31
CA CYS A 176 12.33 -11.16 -0.06
C CYS A 176 12.87 -10.30 -1.22
N VAL A 177 14.20 -10.16 -1.33
CA VAL A 177 14.86 -9.44 -2.45
C VAL A 177 14.75 -10.28 -3.73
N GLU A 178 15.05 -11.57 -3.65
CA GLU A 178 14.90 -12.50 -4.78
C GLU A 178 13.44 -12.53 -5.27
N TYR A 179 12.50 -12.65 -4.33
CA TYR A 179 11.07 -12.60 -4.66
C TYR A 179 10.69 -11.33 -5.42
N LEU A 180 11.12 -10.16 -4.94
CA LEU A 180 10.81 -8.88 -5.57
C LEU A 180 11.45 -8.73 -6.96
N LEU A 181 12.69 -9.21 -7.12
CA LEU A 181 13.36 -9.24 -8.43
C LEU A 181 12.63 -10.12 -9.45
N GLN A 182 12.04 -11.22 -9.00
CA GLN A 182 11.33 -12.16 -9.87
C GLN A 182 9.91 -11.67 -10.23
N ASN A 183 9.20 -11.06 -9.29
CA ASN A 183 7.76 -10.79 -9.39
C ASN A 183 7.39 -9.33 -9.66
N GLY A 184 8.35 -8.40 -9.58
CA GLY A 184 8.07 -6.98 -9.73
C GLY A 184 7.38 -6.34 -8.52
N ALA A 185 7.01 -5.07 -8.67
CA ALA A 185 6.38 -4.28 -7.63
C ALA A 185 4.97 -3.85 -8.03
N ASP A 186 4.07 -3.80 -7.05
CA ASP A 186 2.71 -3.28 -7.22
C ASP A 186 2.72 -1.79 -7.58
N GLU A 187 1.68 -1.34 -8.30
CA GLU A 187 1.46 0.08 -8.58
C GLU A 187 1.39 0.87 -7.25
N GLY A 188 2.06 2.03 -7.21
CA GLY A 188 2.17 2.87 -6.00
C GLY A 188 3.34 2.50 -5.08
N GLN A 189 3.95 1.33 -5.22
CA GLN A 189 5.11 0.92 -4.39
C GLN A 189 6.43 0.85 -5.18
N ARG A 190 6.39 0.95 -6.51
CA ARG A 190 7.54 0.74 -7.40
C ARG A 190 8.78 1.52 -6.98
N ASN A 191 8.63 2.78 -6.62
CA ASN A 191 9.76 3.62 -6.21
C ASN A 191 10.38 3.14 -4.88
N ASN A 192 9.55 2.79 -3.91
CA ASN A 192 10.01 2.23 -2.63
C ASN A 192 10.65 0.84 -2.80
N CYS A 193 10.12 0.04 -3.71
CA CYS A 193 10.71 -1.25 -4.07
C CYS A 193 12.05 -1.08 -4.79
N THR A 194 12.15 -0.11 -5.70
CA THR A 194 13.40 0.21 -6.40
C THR A 194 14.51 0.58 -5.43
N ILE A 195 14.25 1.49 -4.46
CA ILE A 195 15.28 1.90 -3.50
C ILE A 195 15.68 0.74 -2.58
N ALA A 196 14.73 -0.10 -2.18
CA ALA A 196 15.01 -1.28 -1.34
C ALA A 196 15.86 -2.32 -2.10
N LEU A 197 15.56 -2.58 -3.39
CA LEU A 197 16.36 -3.47 -4.25
C LEU A 197 17.76 -2.91 -4.47
N ALA A 198 17.88 -1.64 -4.87
CA ALA A 198 19.16 -0.99 -5.07
C ALA A 198 20.04 -1.10 -3.82
N SER A 199 19.47 -0.78 -2.66
CA SER A 199 20.17 -0.88 -1.38
C SER A 199 20.64 -2.30 -1.07
N ALA A 200 19.80 -3.32 -1.33
CA ALA A 200 20.18 -4.71 -1.09
C ALA A 200 21.30 -5.20 -2.04
N LEU A 201 21.27 -4.79 -3.29
CA LEU A 201 22.30 -5.11 -4.28
C LEU A 201 23.63 -4.44 -3.92
N PHE A 202 23.63 -3.15 -3.53
CA PHE A 202 24.83 -2.49 -3.02
C PHE A 202 25.39 -3.14 -1.78
N GLN A 203 24.52 -3.61 -0.87
CA GLN A 203 24.94 -4.26 0.37
C GLN A 203 25.71 -5.57 0.14
N ILE A 204 25.43 -6.29 -0.94
CA ILE A 204 26.17 -7.52 -1.31
C ILE A 204 27.34 -7.25 -2.25
N GLY A 205 27.61 -5.98 -2.58
CA GLY A 205 28.83 -5.52 -3.23
C GLY A 205 28.75 -5.34 -4.74
N HIS A 206 27.53 -5.23 -5.32
CA HIS A 206 27.41 -4.83 -6.73
C HIS A 206 27.87 -3.39 -6.96
N SER A 207 28.47 -3.14 -8.12
CA SER A 207 28.81 -1.80 -8.57
C SER A 207 27.55 -0.98 -8.92
N LYS A 208 27.71 0.33 -9.06
CA LYS A 208 26.61 1.19 -9.46
C LYS A 208 26.09 0.86 -10.86
N GLU A 209 27.00 0.54 -11.76
CA GLU A 209 26.72 0.16 -13.14
C GLU A 209 25.89 -1.14 -13.18
N GLU A 210 26.34 -2.18 -12.46
CA GLU A 210 25.62 -3.47 -12.36
C GLU A 210 24.22 -3.29 -11.76
N VAL A 211 24.08 -2.51 -10.67
CA VAL A 211 22.77 -2.22 -10.05
C VAL A 211 21.86 -1.50 -11.03
N THR A 212 22.41 -0.56 -11.80
CA THR A 212 21.62 0.18 -12.78
C THR A 212 21.10 -0.76 -13.87
N GLU A 213 21.96 -1.59 -14.45
CA GLU A 213 21.57 -2.57 -15.48
C GLU A 213 20.51 -3.56 -14.97
N ILE A 214 20.72 -4.13 -13.80
CA ILE A 214 19.75 -5.06 -13.18
C ILE A 214 18.39 -4.39 -13.00
N LEU A 215 18.35 -3.18 -12.48
CA LEU A 215 17.11 -2.49 -12.18
C LEU A 215 16.41 -1.90 -13.41
N GLU A 216 17.14 -1.56 -14.46
CA GLU A 216 16.55 -1.19 -15.76
C GLU A 216 15.78 -2.38 -16.37
N VAL A 217 16.43 -3.55 -16.40
CA VAL A 217 15.77 -4.77 -16.87
C VAL A 217 14.57 -5.11 -15.99
N TRP A 218 14.74 -5.10 -14.68
CA TRP A 218 13.66 -5.35 -13.73
C TRP A 218 12.48 -4.38 -13.91
N ASN A 219 12.76 -3.08 -14.04
CA ASN A 219 11.72 -2.07 -14.21
C ASN A 219 10.89 -2.30 -15.47
N LYS A 220 11.54 -2.66 -16.58
CA LYS A 220 10.89 -2.86 -17.87
C LYS A 220 10.18 -4.21 -18.00
N THR A 221 10.69 -5.27 -17.34
CA THR A 221 10.21 -6.64 -17.57
C THR A 221 9.32 -7.18 -16.46
N LYS A 222 9.41 -6.63 -15.24
CA LYS A 222 8.71 -7.16 -14.06
C LYS A 222 7.61 -6.24 -13.53
N ASN A 223 7.57 -4.99 -13.95
CA ASN A 223 6.52 -4.06 -13.56
C ASN A 223 5.53 -3.87 -14.72
N ASP A 224 4.24 -4.03 -14.46
CA ASP A 224 3.18 -3.83 -15.46
C ASP A 224 3.24 -2.42 -16.08
N ILE A 225 3.56 -1.42 -15.27
CA ILE A 225 3.80 -0.03 -15.68
C ILE A 225 5.15 0.40 -15.11
N PRO A 226 6.22 0.48 -15.91
CA PRO A 226 7.52 0.93 -15.45
C PRO A 226 7.50 2.37 -14.89
N ILE A 227 8.36 2.65 -13.90
CA ILE A 227 8.65 4.05 -13.53
C ILE A 227 9.55 4.67 -14.59
N SER A 228 9.50 6.01 -14.70
CA SER A 228 10.34 6.74 -15.67
C SER A 228 11.82 6.55 -15.40
N ASP A 229 12.64 6.59 -16.45
CA ASP A 229 14.09 6.46 -16.32
C ASP A 229 14.67 7.53 -15.36
N LYS A 230 14.15 8.76 -15.42
CA LYS A 230 14.56 9.83 -14.50
C LYS A 230 14.30 9.46 -13.04
N GLU A 231 13.15 8.87 -12.74
CA GLU A 231 12.77 8.45 -11.38
C GLU A 231 13.62 7.26 -10.94
N LEU A 232 13.84 6.29 -11.84
CA LEU A 232 14.68 5.11 -11.61
C LEU A 232 16.12 5.53 -11.22
N TYR A 233 16.77 6.35 -12.06
CA TYR A 233 18.14 6.79 -11.80
C TYR A 233 18.26 7.65 -10.55
N THR A 234 17.30 8.53 -10.29
CA THR A 234 17.26 9.33 -9.06
C THR A 234 17.23 8.44 -7.83
N THR A 235 16.42 7.39 -7.87
CA THR A 235 16.26 6.44 -6.76
C THR A 235 17.50 5.58 -6.56
N ILE A 236 18.12 5.08 -7.65
CA ILE A 236 19.39 4.33 -7.59
C ILE A 236 20.52 5.22 -7.02
N ASN A 237 20.61 6.46 -7.47
CA ASN A 237 21.61 7.40 -6.95
C ASN A 237 21.44 7.68 -5.45
N SER A 238 20.20 7.79 -4.98
CA SER A 238 19.90 7.94 -3.55
C SER A 238 20.38 6.73 -2.74
N ALA A 239 20.09 5.51 -3.21
CA ALA A 239 20.55 4.28 -2.56
C ALA A 239 22.08 4.16 -2.59
N TYR A 240 22.73 4.53 -3.70
CA TYR A 240 24.18 4.55 -3.83
C TYR A 240 24.84 5.51 -2.84
N ASN A 241 24.33 6.74 -2.71
CA ASN A 241 24.84 7.71 -1.75
C ASN A 241 24.68 7.22 -0.30
N ASN A 242 23.59 6.54 0.02
CA ASN A 242 23.37 5.93 1.33
C ASN A 242 24.38 4.79 1.58
N SER A 243 24.63 3.93 0.59
CA SER A 243 25.57 2.82 0.73
C SER A 243 27.02 3.27 0.99
N ARG A 244 27.44 4.43 0.46
CA ARG A 244 28.74 5.03 0.76
C ARG A 244 28.93 5.44 2.23
N ASN A 245 27.84 5.54 2.97
CA ASN A 245 27.82 5.82 4.40
C ASN A 245 27.39 4.61 5.22
N ASP A 246 27.52 3.39 4.68
CA ASP A 246 27.09 2.12 5.31
C ASP A 246 25.63 2.09 5.75
N MET A 247 24.78 2.90 5.10
CA MET A 247 23.34 2.93 5.35
C MET A 247 22.59 2.07 4.34
N TYR A 248 21.98 0.99 4.82
CA TYR A 248 21.27 0.04 3.99
C TYR A 248 19.84 -0.20 4.49
N TYR A 249 18.95 -0.49 3.56
CA TYR A 249 17.59 -0.92 3.86
C TYR A 249 17.60 -2.40 4.27
N GLY A 250 17.24 -2.69 5.51
CA GLY A 250 17.19 -4.04 6.06
C GLY A 250 15.83 -4.71 5.96
N CYS A 251 15.64 -5.80 6.68
CA CYS A 251 14.39 -6.58 6.74
C CYS A 251 13.16 -5.73 7.11
N SER A 252 13.30 -4.66 7.88
CA SER A 252 12.20 -3.75 8.22
C SER A 252 11.60 -3.11 6.96
N ALA A 253 12.44 -2.63 6.03
CA ALA A 253 11.97 -2.01 4.81
C ALA A 253 11.14 -2.97 3.94
N PHE A 254 11.59 -4.21 3.77
CA PHE A 254 10.84 -5.23 3.01
C PHE A 254 9.54 -5.64 3.74
N ARG A 255 9.54 -5.65 5.07
CA ARG A 255 8.35 -5.89 5.88
C ARG A 255 7.34 -4.77 5.73
N ASP A 256 7.80 -3.52 5.80
CA ASP A 256 6.96 -2.33 5.62
C ASP A 256 6.34 -2.24 4.21
N LEU A 257 6.98 -2.88 3.22
CA LEU A 257 6.46 -3.06 1.86
C LEU A 257 5.51 -4.26 1.72
N GLY A 258 5.36 -5.08 2.77
CA GLY A 258 4.55 -6.29 2.73
C GLY A 258 5.18 -7.44 1.95
N LEU A 259 6.48 -7.40 1.71
CA LEU A 259 7.24 -8.34 0.87
C LEU A 259 7.92 -9.45 1.65
N CYS A 260 7.64 -9.57 2.95
CA CYS A 260 8.24 -10.62 3.78
C CYS A 260 7.74 -12.01 3.37
N VAL A 261 8.63 -12.87 2.91
CA VAL A 261 8.31 -14.20 2.41
C VAL A 261 8.06 -15.17 3.56
N LYS A 262 6.97 -15.96 3.47
CA LYS A 262 6.71 -17.05 4.43
C LYS A 262 7.85 -18.07 4.42
N GLY A 263 8.30 -18.49 5.61
CA GLY A 263 9.39 -19.44 5.74
C GLY A 263 10.78 -18.82 5.58
N CYS A 264 10.90 -17.51 5.50
CA CYS A 264 12.18 -16.83 5.50
C CYS A 264 12.98 -17.21 6.76
N PRO A 265 14.22 -17.74 6.63
CA PRO A 265 15.01 -18.19 7.78
C PRO A 265 15.39 -17.08 8.75
N ILE A 266 15.28 -15.82 8.31
CA ILE A 266 15.60 -14.64 9.09
C ILE A 266 14.41 -14.20 9.96
N ASN A 267 13.20 -14.49 9.49
CA ASN A 267 11.95 -14.10 10.15
C ASN A 267 11.24 -15.36 10.66
N LYS A 268 11.65 -15.82 11.81
CA LYS A 268 11.03 -16.96 12.51
C LYS A 268 9.88 -16.49 13.38
#